data_9ee699fcc6cdaa23948f67ebfc97173c
#
_entry.id   9ee699fcc6cdaa23948f67ebfc97173c
#
_cell.length_a   1.000
_cell.length_b   1.000
_cell.length_c   1.000
_cell.angle_alpha   90.00
_cell.angle_beta   90.00
_cell.angle_gamma   90.00
#
_symmetry.space_group_name_H-M   'P 1'
#
loop_
_entity.id
_entity.type
_entity.pdbx_description
1 polymer ?
#
loop_
_entity_poly.entity_id
_entity_poly.type
_entity_poly.pdbx_seq_one_letter_code
_entity_poly.pdbx_strand_id
1 'polypeptide(L)'
;SPVLSNFACLEMDKELAAYCLLKEIDYTRYADDLTFSCNEYLTENVIQDLRIIINKYDFIINEKKFRLLSSKSKQTVTGIIVNKKVNVDRTYIRNIRAVLHHIKTAGLEEATTKHYKVLLADQFLQQKLLFKLKGQIDFVGQVRGKEDEIYLKLIDKLKQ
;
A
#
# COMPACT_ATOMS: atom_id res chain seq x y z
N SER A 1 -6.76 -18.88 2.62
CA SER A 1 -6.33 -18.40 3.94
C SER A 1 -4.86 -18.00 3.88
N PRO A 2 -4.44 -16.83 4.41
CA PRO A 2 -3.04 -16.39 4.41
C PRO A 2 -2.09 -17.38 5.10
N VAL A 3 -2.58 -18.09 6.12
CA VAL A 3 -1.82 -19.10 6.85
C VAL A 3 -1.45 -20.28 5.94
N LEU A 4 -2.41 -20.81 5.17
CA LEU A 4 -2.16 -21.90 4.23
C LEU A 4 -1.20 -21.49 3.12
N SER A 5 -1.35 -20.27 2.59
CA SER A 5 -0.41 -19.71 1.62
C SER A 5 1.02 -19.64 2.18
N ASN A 6 1.18 -19.23 3.44
CA ASN A 6 2.50 -19.18 4.08
C ASN A 6 3.13 -20.56 4.23
N PHE A 7 2.35 -21.57 4.61
CA PHE A 7 2.86 -22.95 4.66
C PHE A 7 3.25 -23.49 3.28
N ALA A 8 2.41 -23.28 2.27
CA ALA A 8 2.68 -23.74 0.92
C ALA A 8 3.94 -23.09 0.29
N CYS A 9 4.25 -21.86 0.66
CA CYS A 9 5.41 -21.13 0.13
C CYS A 9 6.69 -21.30 0.96
N LEU A 10 6.66 -22.03 2.09
CA LEU A 10 7.77 -22.06 3.05
C LEU A 10 9.11 -22.49 2.43
N GLU A 11 9.13 -23.55 1.65
CA GLU A 11 10.36 -24.06 1.04
C GLU A 11 10.82 -23.16 -0.12
N MET A 12 9.90 -22.62 -0.90
CA MET A 12 10.20 -21.62 -1.92
C MET A 12 10.81 -20.36 -1.29
N ASP A 13 10.22 -19.87 -0.17
CA ASP A 13 10.72 -18.68 0.53
C ASP A 13 12.15 -18.90 1.03
N LYS A 14 12.48 -20.09 1.56
CA LYS A 14 13.85 -20.42 2.01
C LYS A 14 14.85 -20.36 0.86
N GLU A 15 14.51 -20.97 -0.29
CA GLU A 15 15.40 -21.00 -1.46
C GLU A 15 15.56 -19.62 -2.07
N LEU A 16 14.46 -18.86 -2.22
CA LEU A 16 14.51 -17.47 -2.71
C LEU A 16 15.33 -16.57 -1.77
N ALA A 17 15.14 -16.69 -0.46
CA ALA A 17 15.89 -15.90 0.52
C ALA A 17 17.39 -16.22 0.47
N ALA A 18 17.76 -17.48 0.37
CA ALA A 18 19.17 -17.89 0.25
C ALA A 18 19.82 -17.38 -1.05
N TYR A 19 19.12 -17.52 -2.18
CA TYR A 19 19.58 -16.98 -3.46
C TYR A 19 19.73 -15.45 -3.41
N CYS A 20 18.73 -14.74 -2.90
CA CYS A 20 18.74 -13.30 -2.80
C CYS A 20 19.85 -12.77 -1.89
N LEU A 21 20.11 -13.44 -0.76
CA LEU A 21 21.21 -13.09 0.14
C LEU A 21 22.57 -13.15 -0.58
N LEU A 22 22.82 -14.18 -1.40
CA LEU A 22 24.05 -14.31 -2.18
C LEU A 22 24.22 -13.24 -3.27
N LYS A 23 23.10 -12.64 -3.72
CA LYS A 23 23.08 -11.62 -4.77
C LYS A 23 22.87 -10.19 -4.24
N GLU A 24 22.89 -10.01 -2.92
CA GLU A 24 22.61 -8.71 -2.27
C GLU A 24 21.26 -8.11 -2.68
N ILE A 25 20.24 -8.98 -2.77
CA ILE A 25 18.85 -8.63 -3.10
C ILE A 25 18.00 -8.80 -1.85
N ASP A 26 17.20 -7.80 -1.52
CA ASP A 26 16.18 -7.91 -0.49
C ASP A 26 14.96 -8.63 -1.08
N TYR A 27 14.51 -9.67 -0.39
CA TYR A 27 13.33 -10.44 -0.74
C TYR A 27 12.24 -10.29 0.32
N THR A 28 11.03 -10.01 -0.11
CA THR A 28 9.84 -10.01 0.75
C THR A 28 8.65 -10.61 0.03
N ARG A 29 7.76 -11.29 0.77
CA ARG A 29 6.50 -11.81 0.25
C ARG A 29 5.33 -11.39 1.14
N TYR A 30 4.25 -10.97 0.51
CA TYR A 30 2.96 -10.73 1.15
C TYR A 30 1.89 -11.55 0.41
N ALA A 31 1.45 -12.65 1.02
CA ALA A 31 0.57 -13.65 0.40
C ALA A 31 1.13 -14.19 -0.94
N ASP A 32 0.54 -13.79 -2.06
CA ASP A 32 0.95 -14.13 -3.43
C ASP A 32 1.82 -13.07 -4.11
N ASP A 33 2.03 -11.93 -3.47
CA ASP A 33 2.86 -10.84 -4.01
C ASP A 33 4.32 -10.99 -3.54
N LEU A 34 5.23 -11.29 -4.46
CA LEU A 34 6.68 -11.32 -4.22
C LEU A 34 7.31 -10.01 -4.65
N THR A 35 8.21 -9.50 -3.83
CA THR A 35 8.96 -8.27 -4.11
C THR A 35 10.45 -8.51 -3.93
N PHE A 36 11.21 -8.14 -4.94
CA PHE A 36 12.68 -8.19 -4.96
C PHE A 36 13.20 -6.77 -5.14
N SER A 37 14.13 -6.33 -4.30
CA SER A 37 14.74 -5.01 -4.39
C SER A 37 16.24 -5.06 -4.14
N CYS A 38 16.97 -4.20 -4.85
CA CYS A 38 18.41 -4.04 -4.70
C CYS A 38 18.81 -2.60 -5.02
N ASN A 39 20.01 -2.22 -4.61
CA ASN A 39 20.58 -0.90 -4.94
C ASN A 39 21.04 -0.81 -6.39
N GLU A 40 21.38 -1.94 -6.99
CA GLU A 40 21.82 -2.05 -8.38
C GLU A 40 20.67 -2.48 -9.30
N TYR A 41 20.97 -2.62 -10.59
CA TYR A 41 19.99 -3.08 -11.57
C TYR A 41 19.86 -4.62 -11.52
N LEU A 42 18.63 -5.12 -11.41
CA LEU A 42 18.35 -6.55 -11.56
C LEU A 42 18.59 -6.97 -13.01
N THR A 43 19.63 -7.77 -13.24
CA THR A 43 19.95 -8.28 -14.58
C THR A 43 18.95 -9.32 -15.04
N GLU A 44 18.84 -9.52 -16.36
CA GLU A 44 17.94 -10.55 -16.94
C GLU A 44 18.27 -11.96 -16.40
N ASN A 45 19.57 -12.27 -16.21
CA ASN A 45 19.97 -13.57 -15.66
C ASN A 45 19.43 -13.79 -14.25
N VAL A 46 19.50 -12.78 -13.39
CA VAL A 46 18.91 -12.85 -12.03
C VAL A 46 17.41 -13.05 -12.10
N ILE A 47 16.73 -12.34 -12.99
CA ILE A 47 15.27 -12.48 -13.18
C ILE A 47 14.93 -13.91 -13.61
N GLN A 48 15.69 -14.50 -14.53
CA GLN A 48 15.49 -15.87 -14.98
C GLN A 48 15.75 -16.90 -13.87
N ASP A 49 16.81 -16.72 -13.07
CA ASP A 49 17.08 -17.58 -11.92
C ASP A 49 15.92 -17.55 -10.91
N LEU A 50 15.40 -16.37 -10.58
CA LEU A 50 14.24 -16.22 -9.71
C LEU A 50 13.00 -16.93 -10.28
N ARG A 51 12.77 -16.82 -11.59
CA ARG A 51 11.67 -17.52 -12.28
C ARG A 51 11.82 -19.05 -12.20
N ILE A 52 13.05 -19.56 -12.37
CA ILE A 52 13.34 -20.99 -12.27
C ILE A 52 13.02 -21.47 -10.85
N ILE A 53 13.46 -20.77 -9.80
CA ILE A 53 13.17 -21.13 -8.42
C ILE A 53 11.66 -21.14 -8.17
N ILE A 54 10.91 -20.11 -8.58
CA ILE A 54 9.47 -20.03 -8.37
C ILE A 54 8.74 -21.20 -9.08
N ASN A 55 9.09 -21.47 -10.34
CA ASN A 55 8.47 -22.55 -11.11
C ASN A 55 8.78 -23.94 -10.57
N LYS A 56 9.94 -24.16 -9.92
CA LYS A 56 10.31 -25.41 -9.26
C LYS A 56 9.30 -25.84 -8.19
N TYR A 57 8.61 -24.90 -7.59
CA TYR A 57 7.59 -25.13 -6.57
C TYR A 57 6.16 -25.06 -7.12
N ASP A 58 5.99 -25.28 -8.41
CA ASP A 58 4.70 -25.31 -9.13
C ASP A 58 3.91 -23.98 -9.09
N PHE A 59 4.59 -22.85 -8.79
CA PHE A 59 3.97 -21.54 -8.88
C PHE A 59 4.14 -20.93 -10.27
N ILE A 60 3.07 -20.31 -10.79
CA ILE A 60 3.04 -19.68 -12.11
C ILE A 60 3.05 -18.16 -11.92
N ILE A 61 4.02 -17.50 -12.55
CA ILE A 61 4.13 -16.03 -12.51
C ILE A 61 3.06 -15.41 -13.39
N ASN A 62 2.30 -14.48 -12.83
CA ASN A 62 1.34 -13.69 -13.61
C ASN A 62 2.07 -12.57 -14.36
N GLU A 63 2.39 -12.81 -15.64
CA GLU A 63 3.14 -11.87 -16.48
C GLU A 63 2.45 -10.51 -16.64
N LYS A 64 1.11 -10.45 -16.53
CA LYS A 64 0.37 -9.18 -16.59
C LYS A 64 0.61 -8.32 -15.35
N LYS A 65 0.98 -8.93 -14.22
CA LYS A 65 1.30 -8.25 -12.96
C LYS A 65 2.80 -8.04 -12.76
N PHE A 66 3.65 -8.76 -13.50
CA PHE A 66 5.10 -8.61 -13.41
C PHE A 66 5.52 -7.17 -13.75
N ARG A 67 6.38 -6.58 -12.92
CA ARG A 67 6.87 -5.21 -13.09
C ARG A 67 8.33 -5.12 -12.69
N LEU A 68 9.14 -4.56 -13.56
CA LEU A 68 10.50 -4.15 -13.26
C LEU A 68 10.52 -2.61 -13.18
N LEU A 69 10.82 -2.09 -11.99
CA LEU A 69 10.73 -0.66 -11.70
C LEU A 69 12.10 -0.10 -11.30
N SER A 70 12.54 0.93 -11.97
CA SER A 70 13.75 1.68 -11.58
C SER A 70 13.45 2.67 -10.46
N SER A 71 14.51 3.16 -9.78
CA SER A 71 14.41 4.21 -8.74
C SER A 71 13.78 5.53 -9.23
N LYS A 72 13.79 5.78 -10.55
CA LYS A 72 13.20 6.97 -11.20
C LYS A 72 11.68 6.84 -11.36
N SER A 73 11.13 5.63 -11.30
CA SER A 73 9.70 5.39 -11.40
C SER A 73 9.05 5.25 -10.02
N LYS A 74 7.73 5.35 -9.97
CA LYS A 74 6.97 5.13 -8.74
C LYS A 74 7.04 3.66 -8.35
N GLN A 75 7.74 3.35 -7.27
CA GLN A 75 7.84 2.02 -6.69
C GLN A 75 6.76 1.84 -5.62
N THR A 76 5.94 0.82 -5.75
CA THR A 76 4.83 0.56 -4.85
C THR A 76 4.83 -0.91 -4.44
N VAL A 77 4.83 -1.16 -3.13
CA VAL A 77 4.72 -2.49 -2.52
C VAL A 77 3.48 -2.52 -1.65
N THR A 78 2.59 -3.47 -1.88
CA THR A 78 1.29 -3.59 -1.16
C THR A 78 0.49 -2.28 -1.04
N GLY A 79 0.55 -1.43 -2.08
CA GLY A 79 -0.13 -0.14 -2.11
C GLY A 79 0.61 1.03 -1.45
N ILE A 80 1.77 0.78 -0.85
CA ILE A 80 2.61 1.78 -0.20
C ILE A 80 3.75 2.18 -1.13
N ILE A 81 3.99 3.48 -1.29
CA ILE A 81 5.13 4.01 -2.05
C ILE A 81 6.39 3.84 -1.22
N VAL A 82 7.43 3.21 -1.80
CA VAL A 82 8.68 2.84 -1.09
C VAL A 82 9.93 3.48 -1.68
N ASN A 83 9.82 4.50 -2.52
CA ASN A 83 10.98 5.19 -3.09
C ASN A 83 11.95 5.72 -1.99
N LYS A 84 12.23 7.02 -1.95
CA LYS A 84 13.15 7.63 -0.96
C LYS A 84 12.58 7.68 0.46
N LYS A 85 11.26 7.81 0.60
CA LYS A 85 10.53 7.84 1.88
C LYS A 85 9.25 7.04 1.71
N VAL A 86 8.95 6.22 2.70
CA VAL A 86 7.69 5.48 2.76
C VAL A 86 6.53 6.47 2.77
N ASN A 87 5.55 6.26 1.88
CA ASN A 87 4.46 7.20 1.68
C ASN A 87 3.18 6.51 1.20
N VAL A 88 2.06 7.16 1.41
CA VAL A 88 0.79 6.81 0.78
C VAL A 88 0.63 7.51 -0.56
N ASP A 89 -0.24 6.99 -1.43
CA ASP A 89 -0.49 7.61 -2.72
C ASP A 89 -0.99 9.05 -2.58
N ARG A 90 -0.51 9.95 -3.44
CA ARG A 90 -0.91 11.37 -3.45
C ARG A 90 -2.42 11.52 -3.60
N THR A 91 -3.06 10.66 -4.40
CA THR A 91 -4.51 10.68 -4.60
C THR A 91 -5.25 10.33 -3.32
N TYR A 92 -4.71 9.39 -2.51
CA TYR A 92 -5.28 9.04 -1.21
C TYR A 92 -5.36 10.26 -0.28
N ILE A 93 -4.26 11.00 -0.11
CA ILE A 93 -4.21 12.21 0.71
C ILE A 93 -5.13 13.29 0.13
N ARG A 94 -5.16 13.46 -1.19
CA ARG A 94 -6.02 14.43 -1.86
C ARG A 94 -7.51 14.17 -1.60
N ASN A 95 -7.90 12.89 -1.66
CA ASN A 95 -9.29 12.50 -1.40
C ASN A 95 -9.70 12.78 0.05
N ILE A 96 -8.85 12.47 1.04
CA ILE A 96 -9.10 12.84 2.45
C ILE A 96 -9.28 14.36 2.58
N ARG A 97 -8.38 15.16 2.01
CA ARG A 97 -8.44 16.62 2.04
C ARG A 97 -9.72 17.15 1.42
N ALA A 98 -10.17 16.58 0.31
CA ALA A 98 -11.39 16.98 -0.37
C ALA A 98 -12.63 16.76 0.51
N VAL A 99 -12.72 15.60 1.18
CA VAL A 99 -13.85 15.32 2.08
C VAL A 99 -13.82 16.23 3.31
N LEU A 100 -12.65 16.42 3.94
CA LEU A 100 -12.50 17.34 5.07
C LEU A 100 -12.84 18.79 4.68
N HIS A 101 -12.45 19.24 3.49
CA HIS A 101 -12.81 20.55 2.98
C HIS A 101 -14.32 20.68 2.78
N HIS A 102 -14.96 19.65 2.23
CA HIS A 102 -16.41 19.65 2.03
C HIS A 102 -17.17 19.69 3.36
N ILE A 103 -16.73 18.92 4.37
CA ILE A 103 -17.31 18.99 5.72
C ILE A 103 -17.21 20.41 6.27
N LYS A 104 -16.06 21.08 6.12
CA LYS A 104 -15.84 22.43 6.61
C LYS A 104 -16.71 23.49 5.89
N THR A 105 -16.96 23.34 4.59
CA THR A 105 -17.64 24.35 3.77
C THR A 105 -19.15 24.16 3.69
N ALA A 106 -19.64 22.93 3.68
CA ALA A 106 -21.05 22.58 3.47
C ALA A 106 -21.69 21.89 4.68
N GLY A 107 -20.89 21.53 5.69
CA GLY A 107 -21.34 20.79 6.86
C GLY A 107 -21.27 19.27 6.68
N LEU A 108 -21.36 18.57 7.81
CA LEU A 108 -21.17 17.13 7.86
C LEU A 108 -22.29 16.37 7.14
N GLU A 109 -23.54 16.81 7.27
CA GLU A 109 -24.70 16.18 6.65
C GLU A 109 -24.60 16.18 5.12
N GLU A 110 -24.36 17.37 4.52
CA GLU A 110 -24.23 17.52 3.07
C GLU A 110 -23.01 16.77 2.53
N ALA A 111 -21.86 16.85 3.22
CA ALA A 111 -20.67 16.11 2.86
C ALA A 111 -20.91 14.59 2.89
N THR A 112 -21.68 14.08 3.87
CA THR A 112 -22.05 12.67 3.99
C THR A 112 -22.99 12.24 2.89
N THR A 113 -24.03 13.02 2.64
CA THR A 113 -24.99 12.84 1.56
C THR A 113 -24.30 12.67 0.20
N LYS A 114 -23.38 13.57 -0.12
CA LYS A 114 -22.59 13.52 -1.35
C LYS A 114 -21.62 12.32 -1.37
N HIS A 115 -20.97 12.03 -0.23
CA HIS A 115 -20.00 10.93 -0.14
C HIS A 115 -20.65 9.54 -0.38
N TYR A 116 -21.81 9.31 0.21
CA TYR A 116 -22.54 8.05 0.07
C TYR A 116 -23.57 8.03 -1.05
N LYS A 117 -23.78 9.17 -1.73
CA LYS A 117 -24.76 9.33 -2.82
C LYS A 117 -26.19 8.98 -2.39
N VAL A 118 -26.56 9.42 -1.19
CA VAL A 118 -27.91 9.24 -0.62
C VAL A 118 -28.69 10.55 -0.71
N LEU A 119 -30.01 10.52 -0.57
CA LEU A 119 -30.83 11.75 -0.59
C LEU A 119 -30.71 12.55 0.70
N LEU A 120 -30.58 11.86 1.84
CA LEU A 120 -30.39 12.45 3.16
C LEU A 120 -29.50 11.55 3.99
N ALA A 121 -28.51 12.14 4.68
CA ALA A 121 -27.60 11.40 5.56
C ALA A 121 -28.09 11.48 7.00
N ASP A 122 -28.44 10.34 7.59
CA ASP A 122 -28.78 10.24 9.00
C ASP A 122 -27.50 10.33 9.89
N GLN A 123 -27.72 10.38 11.21
CA GLN A 123 -26.61 10.48 12.18
C GLN A 123 -25.66 9.26 12.10
N PHE A 124 -26.19 8.06 11.80
CA PHE A 124 -25.37 6.87 11.68
C PHE A 124 -24.39 6.97 10.50
N LEU A 125 -24.85 7.42 9.34
CA LEU A 125 -23.99 7.63 8.16
C LEU A 125 -22.97 8.75 8.39
N GLN A 126 -23.36 9.82 9.09
CA GLN A 126 -22.47 10.91 9.46
C GLN A 126 -21.32 10.41 10.36
N GLN A 127 -21.63 9.65 11.42
CA GLN A 127 -20.63 9.03 12.29
C GLN A 127 -19.75 8.04 11.52
N LYS A 128 -20.33 7.21 10.65
CA LYS A 128 -19.60 6.27 9.81
C LYS A 128 -18.57 6.99 8.91
N LEU A 129 -18.92 8.17 8.36
CA LEU A 129 -17.98 8.97 7.58
C LEU A 129 -16.81 9.46 8.44
N LEU A 130 -17.08 9.98 9.64
CA LEU A 130 -16.04 10.45 10.56
C LEU A 130 -15.11 9.32 10.99
N PHE A 131 -15.64 8.14 11.34
CA PHE A 131 -14.81 6.96 11.66
C PHE A 131 -13.95 6.53 10.48
N LYS A 132 -14.52 6.52 9.27
CA LYS A 132 -13.77 6.21 8.05
C LYS A 132 -12.63 7.21 7.83
N LEU A 133 -12.89 8.50 7.94
CA LEU A 133 -11.86 9.54 7.80
C LEU A 133 -10.78 9.41 8.86
N LYS A 134 -11.17 9.18 10.11
CA LYS A 134 -10.19 8.95 11.19
C LYS A 134 -9.29 7.76 10.87
N GLY A 135 -9.84 6.60 10.49
CA GLY A 135 -9.04 5.44 10.10
C GLY A 135 -8.12 5.70 8.91
N GLN A 136 -8.60 6.46 7.92
CA GLN A 136 -7.77 6.85 6.77
C GLN A 136 -6.62 7.80 7.16
N ILE A 137 -6.85 8.73 8.06
CA ILE A 137 -5.83 9.65 8.56
C ILE A 137 -4.83 8.89 9.45
N ASP A 138 -5.32 8.01 10.34
CA ASP A 138 -4.47 7.16 11.18
C ASP A 138 -3.55 6.27 10.34
N PHE A 139 -4.05 5.74 9.22
CA PHE A 139 -3.22 5.00 8.25
C PHE A 139 -2.12 5.89 7.64
N VAL A 140 -2.42 7.15 7.30
CA VAL A 140 -1.37 8.11 6.86
C VAL A 140 -0.30 8.26 7.93
N GLY A 141 -0.71 8.39 9.20
CA GLY A 141 0.22 8.49 10.34
C GLY A 141 1.04 7.23 10.57
N GLN A 142 0.47 6.04 10.36
CA GLN A 142 1.21 4.77 10.45
C GLN A 142 2.29 4.66 9.36
N VAL A 143 1.97 5.07 8.13
CA VAL A 143 2.90 4.97 6.98
C VAL A 143 3.98 6.06 7.01
N ARG A 144 3.61 7.29 7.34
CA ARG A 144 4.51 8.46 7.25
C ARG A 144 5.18 8.84 8.57
N GLY A 145 4.66 8.34 9.67
CA GLY A 145 5.01 8.75 11.03
C GLY A 145 3.98 9.72 11.63
N LYS A 146 3.76 9.60 12.93
CA LYS A 146 2.79 10.45 13.67
C LYS A 146 3.23 11.90 13.83
N GLU A 147 4.52 12.18 13.62
CA GLU A 147 5.09 13.54 13.66
C GLU A 147 5.14 14.18 12.26
N ASP A 148 4.70 13.47 11.22
CA ASP A 148 4.70 13.98 9.85
C ASP A 148 3.73 15.15 9.71
N GLU A 149 4.19 16.24 9.10
CA GLU A 149 3.44 17.49 8.94
C GLU A 149 2.10 17.29 8.22
N ILE A 150 2.03 16.36 7.24
CA ILE A 150 0.79 16.07 6.52
C ILE A 150 -0.21 15.37 7.44
N TYR A 151 0.25 14.40 8.24
CA TYR A 151 -0.59 13.73 9.23
C TYR A 151 -1.15 14.71 10.25
N LEU A 152 -0.31 15.56 10.84
CA LEU A 152 -0.73 16.55 11.83
C LEU A 152 -1.75 17.54 11.26
N LYS A 153 -1.54 18.02 10.03
CA LYS A 153 -2.50 18.91 9.34
C LYS A 153 -3.84 18.21 9.05
N LEU A 154 -3.86 16.90 8.81
CA LEU A 154 -5.10 16.16 8.58
C LEU A 154 -5.87 15.95 9.88
N ILE A 155 -5.18 15.62 10.97
CA ILE A 155 -5.78 15.45 12.30
C ILE A 155 -6.39 16.78 12.79
N ASP A 156 -5.68 17.88 12.63
CA ASP A 156 -6.16 19.20 13.03
C ASP A 156 -7.46 19.56 12.29
N LYS A 157 -7.50 19.33 10.97
CA LYS A 157 -8.70 19.57 10.16
C LYS A 157 -9.89 18.66 10.51
N LEU A 158 -9.65 17.46 11.04
CA LEU A 158 -10.71 16.55 11.46
C LEU A 158 -11.36 17.00 12.79
N LYS A 159 -10.62 17.75 13.63
CA LYS A 159 -11.08 18.25 14.93
C LYS A 159 -11.85 19.58 14.83
N GLN A 160 -11.71 20.30 13.73
CA GLN A 160 -12.43 21.55 13.43
C GLN A 160 -13.84 21.29 12.93
#